data_b77bc0f020df34afe900fe00c5a9547b
#
_entry.id   b77bc0f020df34afe900fe00c5a9547b
#
_cell.length_a   1.000
_cell.length_b   1.000
_cell.length_c   1.000
_cell.angle_alpha   90.00
_cell.angle_beta   90.00
_cell.angle_gamma   90.00
#
_symmetry.space_group_name_H-M   'P 1'
#
loop_
_entity.id
_entity.type
_entity.pdbx_description
1 polymer ?
#
loop_
_entity_poly.entity_id
_entity_poly.type
_entity_poly.pdbx_seq_one_letter_code
_entity_poly.pdbx_strand_id
1 'polypeptide(L)'
;MKKRLISLLLSVAVLTTSVPVSTFADPSAGQEPAVSSEESQERGIDYKKNGGTFQENYQAPSEYPAAELPGAEDIRKLGYEFGGWYDNPELTGKAVTGLDTGDYEGNVVLYARWIERYYQVDIPSEVSVGQDSFTLKAKSGGFYENDQLSVAVHSENDWKLKSDNHEVSYELRDKDTNKIVENDAVIASLSADTKQTNRTFAAELTQKANYTGDYSDQLNFDISFRETEYTIQYVTDGGMVYRDNPDKPGESMEITQQKLPAGTTLNDLPLAVRKSSTFVGWCYDQECTDYVDSEDRLLGDLTLYAAYTDMQPMESVTMDTYARAYDVATDFAIGITNTGDALDDAEILAACKIKNVSDPSEEITLTVTRGEDNTCTVSNPKGWQPGASY
;
A
#
# COMPACT_ATOMS: atom_id res chain seq x y z
N MET A 1 -10.89 -2.35 -23.59
CA MET A 1 -11.02 -3.68 -22.95
C MET A 1 -10.82 -4.77 -23.98
N LYS A 2 -9.66 -5.39 -24.02
CA LYS A 2 -9.44 -6.67 -24.72
C LYS A 2 -8.48 -7.47 -23.84
N LYS A 3 -9.04 -8.42 -23.10
CA LYS A 3 -8.29 -9.42 -22.34
C LYS A 3 -7.54 -10.32 -23.34
N ARG A 4 -6.21 -10.39 -23.24
CA ARG A 4 -5.43 -11.44 -23.88
C ARG A 4 -5.23 -12.56 -22.87
N LEU A 5 -5.88 -13.70 -23.14
CA LEU A 5 -5.57 -14.98 -22.52
C LEU A 5 -4.25 -15.48 -23.13
N ILE A 6 -3.26 -15.71 -22.29
CA ILE A 6 -2.08 -16.51 -22.66
C ILE A 6 -2.35 -17.90 -22.10
N SER A 7 -2.58 -18.84 -23.02
CA SER A 7 -2.71 -20.26 -22.73
C SER A 7 -1.31 -20.88 -22.65
N LEU A 8 -0.91 -21.34 -21.48
CA LEU A 8 0.31 -22.11 -21.28
C LEU A 8 -0.04 -23.59 -21.44
N LEU A 9 0.40 -24.19 -22.54
CA LEU A 9 0.33 -25.64 -22.78
C LEU A 9 1.47 -26.33 -22.00
N LEU A 10 1.11 -27.05 -20.96
CA LEU A 10 2.00 -27.93 -20.22
C LEU A 10 2.00 -29.30 -20.89
N SER A 11 3.08 -29.68 -21.56
CA SER A 11 3.28 -31.01 -22.14
C SER A 11 3.78 -31.96 -21.05
N VAL A 12 2.94 -32.87 -20.62
CA VAL A 12 3.35 -33.98 -19.76
C VAL A 12 3.86 -35.11 -20.64
N ALA A 13 5.15 -35.40 -20.57
CA ALA A 13 5.74 -36.59 -21.17
C ALA A 13 5.63 -37.75 -20.16
N VAL A 14 4.78 -38.70 -20.46
CA VAL A 14 4.69 -39.97 -19.74
C VAL A 14 5.71 -40.95 -20.33
N LEU A 15 6.74 -41.26 -19.56
CA LEU A 15 7.68 -42.36 -19.87
C LEU A 15 7.15 -43.63 -19.22
N THR A 16 6.58 -44.49 -20.02
CA THR A 16 6.28 -45.87 -19.63
C THR A 16 7.49 -46.77 -19.90
N THR A 17 8.15 -47.23 -18.85
CA THR A 17 9.12 -48.31 -18.95
C THR A 17 8.43 -49.63 -18.55
N SER A 18 8.28 -50.50 -19.50
CA SER A 18 7.85 -51.87 -19.29
C SER A 18 9.00 -52.74 -18.79
N VAL A 19 8.81 -53.40 -17.66
CA VAL A 19 9.73 -54.41 -17.12
C VAL A 19 9.12 -55.81 -17.41
N PRO A 20 9.89 -56.78 -17.92
CA PRO A 20 9.37 -58.12 -18.19
C PRO A 20 9.30 -58.96 -16.91
N VAL A 21 8.17 -59.62 -16.76
CA VAL A 21 7.94 -60.64 -15.74
C VAL A 21 8.70 -61.92 -16.11
N SER A 22 9.51 -62.43 -15.19
CA SER A 22 9.93 -63.84 -15.24
C SER A 22 9.54 -64.52 -13.95
N THR A 23 8.64 -65.48 -14.10
CA THR A 23 8.18 -66.41 -13.05
C THR A 23 9.21 -67.49 -12.83
N PHE A 24 9.58 -67.77 -11.59
CA PHE A 24 9.95 -69.07 -11.10
C PHE A 24 9.46 -69.25 -9.68
N ALA A 25 8.66 -70.28 -9.50
CA ALA A 25 8.26 -70.76 -8.18
C ALA A 25 9.25 -71.80 -7.66
N ASP A 26 9.53 -71.78 -6.37
CA ASP A 26 9.81 -72.99 -5.60
C ASP A 26 9.47 -72.78 -4.12
N PRO A 27 8.81 -73.75 -3.48
CA PRO A 27 8.23 -73.59 -2.17
C PRO A 27 9.11 -74.30 -1.11
N SER A 28 9.56 -73.57 -0.08
CA SER A 28 9.63 -74.13 1.27
C SER A 28 10.25 -73.17 2.28
N ALA A 29 9.56 -73.12 3.42
CA ALA A 29 10.08 -72.88 4.76
C ALA A 29 10.34 -71.45 5.25
N GLY A 30 9.65 -71.13 6.35
CA GLY A 30 10.09 -70.18 7.33
C GLY A 30 9.24 -68.89 7.42
N GLN A 31 8.18 -68.96 8.20
CA GLN A 31 7.49 -67.77 8.71
C GLN A 31 8.45 -67.05 9.68
N GLU A 32 9.08 -66.01 9.20
CA GLU A 32 9.55 -64.92 10.05
C GLU A 32 8.40 -63.89 10.20
N PRO A 33 8.24 -63.31 11.40
CA PRO A 33 7.19 -62.30 11.60
C PRO A 33 7.47 -61.10 10.68
N ALA A 34 6.48 -60.70 9.90
CA ALA A 34 6.50 -59.49 9.13
C ALA A 34 6.74 -58.33 10.07
N VAL A 35 7.95 -57.77 10.03
CA VAL A 35 8.23 -56.40 10.50
C VAL A 35 7.48 -55.54 9.53
N SER A 36 6.32 -55.02 9.92
CA SER A 36 5.67 -53.93 9.25
C SER A 36 6.68 -52.77 9.22
N SER A 37 7.30 -52.55 8.07
CA SER A 37 7.91 -51.26 7.79
C SER A 37 6.77 -50.25 7.83
N GLU A 38 6.57 -49.60 8.97
CA GLU A 38 5.85 -48.35 8.98
C GLU A 38 6.64 -47.44 8.00
N GLU A 39 6.13 -47.25 6.80
CA GLU A 39 6.54 -46.15 5.94
C GLU A 39 6.41 -44.92 6.84
N SER A 40 7.54 -44.34 7.21
CA SER A 40 7.57 -43.06 7.90
C SER A 40 6.92 -42.04 6.98
N GLN A 41 5.63 -41.79 7.18
CA GLN A 41 4.94 -40.70 6.47
C GLN A 41 5.74 -39.43 6.76
N GLU A 42 6.26 -38.84 5.69
CA GLU A 42 6.87 -37.51 5.77
C GLU A 42 5.85 -36.53 6.36
N ARG A 43 6.21 -35.88 7.45
CA ARG A 43 5.36 -34.93 8.19
C ARG A 43 5.97 -33.54 8.13
N GLY A 44 6.25 -33.09 6.92
CA GLY A 44 6.84 -31.78 6.66
C GLY A 44 5.87 -30.61 6.85
N ILE A 45 6.40 -29.45 7.19
CA ILE A 45 5.66 -28.18 7.26
C ILE A 45 6.17 -27.25 6.15
N ASP A 46 5.30 -26.85 5.25
CA ASP A 46 5.57 -25.84 4.21
C ASP A 46 4.93 -24.50 4.61
N TYR A 47 5.73 -23.45 4.78
CA TYR A 47 5.26 -22.12 5.16
C TYR A 47 5.08 -21.20 3.96
N LYS A 48 3.85 -20.89 3.60
CA LYS A 48 3.48 -19.83 2.66
C LYS A 48 3.43 -18.50 3.41
N LYS A 49 4.53 -17.77 3.38
CA LYS A 49 4.73 -16.55 4.18
C LYS A 49 3.93 -15.33 3.69
N ASN A 50 3.32 -15.39 2.52
CA ASN A 50 2.46 -14.33 1.93
C ASN A 50 3.11 -12.94 1.98
N GLY A 51 4.38 -12.86 1.52
CA GLY A 51 5.17 -11.64 1.50
C GLY A 51 5.87 -11.28 2.83
N GLY A 52 5.78 -12.14 3.84
CA GLY A 52 6.57 -12.01 5.06
C GLY A 52 7.94 -12.70 4.97
N THR A 53 8.82 -12.39 5.89
CA THR A 53 10.15 -12.99 6.05
C THR A 53 10.38 -13.41 7.49
N PHE A 54 10.97 -14.59 7.70
CA PHE A 54 11.44 -14.95 9.02
C PHE A 54 12.57 -14.02 9.45
N GLN A 55 12.65 -13.79 10.77
CA GLN A 55 13.72 -13.00 11.37
C GLN A 55 15.08 -13.65 11.08
N GLU A 56 16.12 -12.81 11.02
CA GLU A 56 17.48 -13.27 10.83
C GLU A 56 17.85 -14.25 11.94
N ASN A 57 18.41 -15.41 11.58
CA ASN A 57 18.78 -16.52 12.48
C ASN A 57 17.60 -17.29 13.11
N TYR A 58 16.35 -17.00 12.80
CA TYR A 58 15.24 -17.85 13.23
C TYR A 58 15.09 -19.05 12.29
N GLN A 59 14.97 -20.25 12.90
CA GLN A 59 14.72 -21.50 12.17
C GLN A 59 13.34 -22.02 12.54
N ALA A 60 12.41 -21.91 11.60
CA ALA A 60 11.07 -22.46 11.76
C ALA A 60 11.11 -24.01 11.80
N PRO A 61 10.27 -24.66 12.61
CA PRO A 61 10.09 -26.10 12.54
C PRO A 61 9.76 -26.55 11.11
N SER A 62 10.50 -27.53 10.59
CA SER A 62 10.28 -28.07 9.24
C SER A 62 9.42 -29.33 9.22
N GLU A 63 9.18 -29.92 10.38
CA GLU A 63 8.45 -31.16 10.57
C GLU A 63 7.55 -31.06 11.80
N TYR A 64 6.50 -31.89 11.86
CA TYR A 64 5.66 -31.97 13.05
C TYR A 64 5.69 -33.39 13.65
N PRO A 65 5.47 -33.59 14.98
CA PRO A 65 4.83 -32.61 15.87
C PRO A 65 5.69 -31.37 16.18
N ALA A 66 5.03 -30.20 16.19
CA ALA A 66 5.61 -28.92 16.57
C ALA A 66 4.67 -28.25 17.59
N ALA A 67 5.07 -28.23 18.85
CA ALA A 67 4.24 -27.69 19.94
C ALA A 67 3.94 -26.17 19.73
N GLU A 68 4.90 -25.46 19.13
CA GLU A 68 4.81 -24.05 18.84
C GLU A 68 5.21 -23.79 17.39
N LEU A 69 4.44 -22.98 16.71
CA LEU A 69 4.73 -22.46 15.38
C LEU A 69 5.33 -21.06 15.48
N PRO A 70 6.02 -20.56 14.43
CA PRO A 70 6.58 -19.21 14.43
C PRO A 70 5.55 -18.16 14.85
N GLY A 71 5.89 -17.35 15.87
CA GLY A 71 5.06 -16.28 16.40
C GLY A 71 5.31 -14.92 15.73
N ALA A 72 4.70 -13.87 16.27
CA ALA A 72 4.85 -12.51 15.76
C ALA A 72 6.27 -11.94 15.86
N GLU A 73 7.07 -12.46 16.79
CA GLU A 73 8.48 -12.15 16.98
C GLU A 73 9.40 -12.85 16.00
N ASP A 74 8.96 -13.94 15.38
CA ASP A 74 9.77 -14.81 14.52
C ASP A 74 9.61 -14.48 13.02
N ILE A 75 8.48 -13.85 12.65
CA ILE A 75 8.17 -13.49 11.27
C ILE A 75 7.66 -12.06 11.19
N ARG A 76 8.06 -11.32 10.18
CA ARG A 76 7.61 -9.94 9.99
C ARG A 76 7.30 -9.63 8.54
N LYS A 77 6.40 -8.67 8.37
CA LYS A 77 6.09 -7.98 7.12
C LYS A 77 5.87 -6.51 7.46
N LEU A 78 6.66 -5.64 6.85
CA LEU A 78 6.59 -4.21 7.16
C LEU A 78 5.20 -3.63 6.87
N GLY A 79 4.67 -2.83 7.80
CA GLY A 79 3.33 -2.25 7.72
C GLY A 79 2.20 -3.22 8.07
N TYR A 80 2.52 -4.43 8.51
CA TYR A 80 1.53 -5.45 8.88
C TYR A 80 1.84 -6.05 10.25
N GLU A 81 0.79 -6.47 10.93
CA GLU A 81 0.88 -7.31 12.11
C GLU A 81 0.63 -8.76 11.71
N PHE A 82 1.39 -9.69 12.29
CA PHE A 82 1.18 -11.11 12.06
C PHE A 82 -0.12 -11.58 12.71
N GLY A 83 -1.02 -12.12 11.92
CA GLY A 83 -2.36 -12.57 12.32
C GLY A 83 -2.48 -14.08 12.54
N GLY A 84 -1.35 -14.82 12.52
CA GLY A 84 -1.29 -16.26 12.75
C GLY A 84 -1.15 -17.09 11.47
N TRP A 85 -0.95 -18.40 11.67
CA TRP A 85 -0.90 -19.39 10.60
C TRP A 85 -2.26 -20.01 10.35
N TYR A 86 -2.58 -20.32 9.10
CA TYR A 86 -3.81 -20.98 8.67
C TYR A 86 -3.48 -22.16 7.76
N ASP A 87 -4.25 -23.22 7.85
CA ASP A 87 -4.10 -24.44 7.05
C ASP A 87 -4.82 -24.39 5.69
N ASN A 88 -5.32 -23.21 5.33
CA ASN A 88 -6.03 -22.96 4.07
C ASN A 88 -5.65 -21.59 3.48
N PRO A 89 -5.61 -21.45 2.15
CA PRO A 89 -5.23 -20.20 1.49
C PRO A 89 -6.26 -19.07 1.65
N GLU A 90 -7.52 -19.39 1.99
CA GLU A 90 -8.59 -18.42 2.26
C GLU A 90 -8.44 -17.74 3.63
N LEU A 91 -7.49 -18.21 4.48
CA LEU A 91 -7.19 -17.69 5.81
C LEU A 91 -8.42 -17.65 6.72
N THR A 92 -9.28 -18.66 6.61
CA THR A 92 -10.54 -18.81 7.36
C THR A 92 -10.40 -19.79 8.52
N GLY A 93 -11.33 -19.72 9.48
CA GLY A 93 -11.31 -20.58 10.64
C GLY A 93 -10.45 -20.04 11.79
N LYS A 94 -9.86 -20.93 12.56
CA LYS A 94 -8.95 -20.60 13.67
C LYS A 94 -7.50 -20.68 13.21
N ALA A 95 -6.69 -19.78 13.72
CA ALA A 95 -5.24 -19.86 13.52
C ALA A 95 -4.68 -21.16 14.16
N VAL A 96 -3.77 -21.79 13.44
CA VAL A 96 -3.02 -22.97 13.91
C VAL A 96 -1.85 -22.46 14.76
N THR A 97 -1.77 -22.92 16.01
CA THR A 97 -0.73 -22.49 16.97
C THR A 97 0.33 -23.55 17.23
N GLY A 98 0.02 -24.80 16.94
CA GLY A 98 0.90 -25.96 17.05
C GLY A 98 0.35 -27.10 16.22
N LEU A 99 1.12 -28.14 16.02
CA LEU A 99 0.77 -29.33 15.21
C LEU A 99 1.12 -30.60 15.98
N ASP A 100 0.12 -31.45 16.15
CA ASP A 100 0.28 -32.78 16.73
C ASP A 100 0.30 -33.88 15.65
N THR A 101 0.80 -35.05 15.98
CA THR A 101 0.96 -36.16 15.04
C THR A 101 -0.35 -36.69 14.43
N GLY A 102 -1.50 -36.37 15.02
CA GLY A 102 -2.82 -36.78 14.57
C GLY A 102 -3.60 -35.72 13.80
N ASP A 103 -3.05 -34.50 13.67
CA ASP A 103 -3.81 -33.38 13.08
C ASP A 103 -3.96 -33.50 11.56
N TYR A 104 -2.93 -34.02 10.88
CA TYR A 104 -2.89 -34.13 9.42
C TYR A 104 -2.31 -35.47 8.95
N GLU A 105 -2.73 -35.91 7.76
CA GLU A 105 -2.13 -37.02 7.07
C GLU A 105 -1.07 -36.52 6.07
N GLY A 106 0.23 -36.72 6.35
CA GLY A 106 1.34 -36.30 5.48
C GLY A 106 1.76 -34.84 5.71
N ASN A 107 2.24 -34.16 4.69
CA ASN A 107 2.72 -32.79 4.78
C ASN A 107 1.59 -31.77 4.96
N VAL A 108 1.84 -30.72 5.73
CA VAL A 108 0.92 -29.61 5.94
C VAL A 108 1.46 -28.33 5.29
N VAL A 109 0.57 -27.52 4.72
CA VAL A 109 0.88 -26.20 4.20
C VAL A 109 0.23 -25.14 5.09
N LEU A 110 1.03 -24.24 5.65
CA LEU A 110 0.57 -23.16 6.51
C LEU A 110 0.71 -21.81 5.80
N TYR A 111 -0.35 -21.03 5.83
CA TYR A 111 -0.44 -19.72 5.20
C TYR A 111 -0.41 -18.62 6.26
N ALA A 112 0.53 -17.68 6.14
CA ALA A 112 0.59 -16.52 7.02
C ALA A 112 -0.56 -15.55 6.72
N ARG A 113 -1.28 -15.14 7.76
CA ARG A 113 -2.23 -14.03 7.71
C ARG A 113 -1.54 -12.76 8.14
N TRP A 114 -1.77 -11.68 7.40
CA TRP A 114 -1.27 -10.35 7.70
C TRP A 114 -2.42 -9.38 7.89
N ILE A 115 -2.34 -8.57 8.97
CA ILE A 115 -3.31 -7.52 9.30
C ILE A 115 -2.65 -6.20 8.99
N GLU A 116 -3.28 -5.39 8.15
CA GLU A 116 -2.75 -4.06 7.81
C GLU A 116 -2.62 -3.16 9.06
N ARG A 117 -1.75 -2.16 8.96
CA ARG A 117 -1.54 -1.16 9.99
C ARG A 117 -2.86 -0.61 10.54
N TYR A 118 -3.00 -0.63 11.87
CA TYR A 118 -4.19 -0.14 12.57
C TYR A 118 -3.84 0.50 13.90
N TYR A 119 -4.76 1.30 14.43
CA TYR A 119 -4.79 1.71 15.82
C TYR A 119 -6.23 1.77 16.33
N GLN A 120 -6.36 1.66 17.65
CA GLN A 120 -7.60 1.79 18.37
C GLN A 120 -7.34 2.57 19.66
N VAL A 121 -8.21 3.55 19.96
CA VAL A 121 -8.17 4.33 21.21
C VAL A 121 -9.55 4.24 21.84
N ASP A 122 -9.60 3.73 23.07
CA ASP A 122 -10.82 3.61 23.87
C ASP A 122 -10.79 4.66 24.96
N ILE A 123 -11.77 5.56 24.95
CA ILE A 123 -11.97 6.67 25.88
C ILE A 123 -13.40 6.60 26.37
N PRO A 124 -13.67 6.71 27.69
CA PRO A 124 -15.03 6.74 28.19
C PRO A 124 -15.76 8.01 27.73
N SER A 125 -17.06 7.91 27.48
CA SER A 125 -17.90 9.05 27.08
C SER A 125 -18.19 10.03 28.20
N GLU A 126 -18.13 9.58 29.45
CA GLU A 126 -18.44 10.37 30.66
C GLU A 126 -17.52 9.97 31.82
N VAL A 127 -17.17 10.92 32.65
CA VAL A 127 -16.37 10.74 33.86
C VAL A 127 -16.92 11.58 34.98
N SER A 128 -17.14 10.97 36.17
CA SER A 128 -17.58 11.68 37.36
C SER A 128 -16.39 12.28 38.11
N VAL A 129 -16.41 13.60 38.32
CA VAL A 129 -15.35 14.31 39.06
C VAL A 129 -15.42 14.00 40.54
N GLY A 130 -14.29 13.63 41.12
CA GLY A 130 -14.13 13.38 42.55
C GLY A 130 -14.53 11.99 43.03
N GLN A 131 -15.02 11.12 42.19
CA GLN A 131 -15.45 9.78 42.58
C GLN A 131 -14.75 8.65 41.82
N ASP A 132 -14.54 8.82 40.52
CA ASP A 132 -14.07 7.77 39.64
C ASP A 132 -12.73 8.11 38.98
N SER A 133 -11.95 7.08 38.73
CA SER A 133 -10.86 7.12 37.75
C SER A 133 -11.31 6.48 36.44
N PHE A 134 -10.82 6.99 35.34
CA PHE A 134 -11.04 6.37 34.04
C PHE A 134 -9.71 5.91 33.43
N THR A 135 -9.78 4.94 32.57
CA THR A 135 -8.61 4.42 31.87
C THR A 135 -8.77 4.65 30.38
N LEU A 136 -7.84 5.41 29.81
CA LEU A 136 -7.62 5.48 28.38
C LEU A 136 -6.82 4.24 27.98
N LYS A 137 -7.32 3.50 26.99
CA LYS A 137 -6.63 2.35 26.42
C LYS A 137 -6.33 2.64 24.97
N ALA A 138 -5.08 2.43 24.57
CA ALA A 138 -4.70 2.53 23.18
C ALA A 138 -3.86 1.32 22.76
N LYS A 139 -4.07 0.84 21.54
CA LYS A 139 -3.31 -0.24 20.94
C LYS A 139 -3.10 0.01 19.46
N SER A 140 -2.03 -0.54 18.91
CA SER A 140 -1.71 -0.46 17.50
C SER A 140 -1.06 -1.77 17.02
N GLY A 141 -1.05 -1.97 15.70
CA GLY A 141 -0.32 -3.03 15.04
C GLY A 141 0.13 -2.60 13.66
N GLY A 142 1.22 -3.20 13.16
CA GLY A 142 1.75 -2.91 11.84
C GLY A 142 2.37 -1.53 11.67
N PHE A 143 2.73 -0.82 12.76
CA PHE A 143 3.39 0.48 12.69
C PHE A 143 4.79 0.34 12.07
N TYR A 144 5.14 1.28 11.21
CA TYR A 144 6.50 1.47 10.71
C TYR A 144 7.38 2.15 11.77
N GLU A 145 8.68 2.15 11.55
CA GLU A 145 9.68 2.60 12.54
C GLU A 145 9.41 3.97 13.16
N ASN A 146 9.00 4.94 12.36
CA ASN A 146 8.75 6.31 12.80
C ASN A 146 7.26 6.67 12.90
N ASP A 147 6.36 5.69 12.79
CA ASP A 147 4.95 5.91 13.04
C ASP A 147 4.71 6.29 14.49
N GLN A 148 3.92 7.29 14.72
CA GLN A 148 3.58 7.75 16.05
C GLN A 148 2.12 8.17 16.13
N LEU A 149 1.38 7.56 17.04
CA LEU A 149 0.08 8.02 17.50
C LEU A 149 0.26 8.82 18.78
N SER A 150 -0.38 9.96 18.89
CA SER A 150 -0.44 10.76 20.09
C SER A 150 -1.88 11.11 20.43
N VAL A 151 -2.24 11.04 21.70
CA VAL A 151 -3.53 11.46 22.22
C VAL A 151 -3.30 12.60 23.18
N ALA A 152 -3.78 13.78 22.84
CA ALA A 152 -3.77 14.96 23.71
C ALA A 152 -5.17 15.19 24.28
N VAL A 153 -5.25 15.89 25.40
CA VAL A 153 -6.51 16.25 26.02
C VAL A 153 -6.63 17.74 26.23
N HIS A 154 -7.80 18.30 25.95
CA HIS A 154 -8.12 19.70 26.09
C HIS A 154 -9.45 19.84 26.86
N SER A 155 -9.44 20.64 27.93
CA SER A 155 -10.66 21.03 28.64
C SER A 155 -11.23 22.30 27.98
N GLU A 156 -12.46 22.25 27.54
CA GLU A 156 -13.14 23.38 26.87
C GLU A 156 -13.28 24.59 27.79
N ASN A 157 -13.40 24.34 29.11
CA ASN A 157 -13.59 25.38 30.11
C ASN A 157 -12.33 25.64 30.98
N ASP A 158 -11.16 25.27 30.51
CA ASP A 158 -9.86 25.49 31.19
C ASP A 158 -9.88 24.90 32.63
N TRP A 159 -10.21 23.60 32.69
CA TRP A 159 -10.32 22.81 33.94
C TRP A 159 -11.31 23.36 34.96
N LYS A 160 -12.44 23.88 34.47
CA LYS A 160 -13.54 24.37 35.30
C LYS A 160 -14.83 23.68 34.92
N LEU A 161 -15.49 23.08 35.86
CA LEU A 161 -16.86 22.65 35.74
C LEU A 161 -17.78 23.85 35.84
N LYS A 162 -18.70 24.01 34.92
CA LYS A 162 -19.69 25.13 34.89
C LYS A 162 -21.09 24.66 35.10
N SER A 163 -21.87 25.50 35.82
CA SER A 163 -23.29 25.39 36.01
C SER A 163 -23.88 26.79 36.02
N ASP A 164 -24.71 27.13 35.03
CA ASP A 164 -25.27 28.49 34.85
C ASP A 164 -24.22 29.60 35.04
N ASN A 165 -24.26 30.31 36.18
CA ASN A 165 -23.35 31.39 36.52
C ASN A 165 -22.28 30.99 37.56
N HIS A 166 -22.13 29.71 37.83
CA HIS A 166 -21.21 29.20 38.85
C HIS A 166 -20.16 28.32 38.21
N GLU A 167 -18.95 28.36 38.72
CA GLU A 167 -17.86 27.52 38.30
C GLU A 167 -17.13 26.90 39.50
N VAL A 168 -16.56 25.70 39.27
CA VAL A 168 -15.73 24.99 40.24
C VAL A 168 -14.53 24.43 39.53
N SER A 169 -13.33 24.76 40.01
CA SER A 169 -12.09 24.24 39.42
C SER A 169 -11.86 22.79 39.82
N TYR A 170 -11.34 22.06 38.87
CA TYR A 170 -10.88 20.70 39.08
C TYR A 170 -9.51 20.50 38.36
N GLU A 171 -8.84 19.43 38.66
CA GLU A 171 -7.64 19.01 37.96
C GLU A 171 -7.82 17.59 37.43
N LEU A 172 -7.21 17.31 36.28
CA LEU A 172 -7.04 15.96 35.78
C LEU A 172 -5.67 15.44 36.22
N ARG A 173 -5.66 14.35 36.99
CA ARG A 173 -4.43 13.78 37.53
C ARG A 173 -4.18 12.42 36.89
N ASP A 174 -2.99 12.27 36.33
CA ASP A 174 -2.47 10.97 35.89
C ASP A 174 -2.10 10.13 37.12
N LYS A 175 -2.80 9.03 37.32
CA LYS A 175 -2.62 8.15 38.48
C LYS A 175 -1.34 7.32 38.43
N ASP A 176 -0.78 7.11 37.24
CA ASP A 176 0.43 6.33 37.06
C ASP A 176 1.68 7.15 37.41
N THR A 177 1.65 8.44 37.09
CA THR A 177 2.78 9.36 37.35
C THR A 177 2.53 10.33 38.50
N ASN A 178 1.30 10.45 38.98
CA ASN A 178 0.81 11.39 39.96
C ASN A 178 1.02 12.88 39.57
N LYS A 179 1.07 13.15 38.25
CA LYS A 179 1.19 14.51 37.71
C LYS A 179 -0.16 15.09 37.32
N ILE A 180 -0.29 16.41 37.45
CA ILE A 180 -1.42 17.13 36.87
C ILE A 180 -1.23 17.20 35.36
N VAL A 181 -2.33 17.01 34.64
CA VAL A 181 -2.40 17.09 33.18
C VAL A 181 -2.75 18.52 32.80
N GLU A 182 -1.88 19.16 32.05
CA GLU A 182 -2.12 20.49 31.48
C GLU A 182 -2.99 20.40 30.22
N ASN A 183 -3.62 21.54 29.83
CA ASN A 183 -4.32 21.61 28.57
C ASN A 183 -3.38 21.30 27.39
N ASP A 184 -3.90 20.61 26.40
CA ASP A 184 -3.15 20.18 25.19
C ASP A 184 -1.98 19.22 25.47
N ALA A 185 -1.89 18.71 26.71
CA ALA A 185 -0.86 17.75 27.04
C ALA A 185 -1.09 16.40 26.35
N VAL A 186 -0.05 15.80 25.82
CA VAL A 186 -0.06 14.43 25.31
C VAL A 186 -0.12 13.48 26.50
N ILE A 187 -1.22 12.75 26.60
CA ILE A 187 -1.50 11.84 27.72
C ILE A 187 -1.26 10.36 27.39
N ALA A 188 -1.20 10.02 26.12
CA ALA A 188 -0.85 8.69 25.64
C ALA A 188 -0.17 8.78 24.29
N SER A 189 0.75 7.86 24.03
CA SER A 189 1.38 7.70 22.72
C SER A 189 1.66 6.23 22.42
N LEU A 190 1.62 5.89 21.12
CA LEU A 190 2.01 4.60 20.58
C LEU A 190 3.08 4.81 19.51
N SER A 191 3.95 3.83 19.37
CA SER A 191 4.98 3.76 18.34
C SER A 191 5.14 2.32 17.86
N ALA A 192 6.05 2.05 16.93
CA ALA A 192 6.39 0.69 16.53
C ALA A 192 6.83 -0.18 17.72
N ASP A 193 7.54 0.41 18.68
CA ASP A 193 8.02 -0.27 19.90
C ASP A 193 6.95 -0.32 21.00
N THR A 194 6.11 0.70 21.10
CA THR A 194 5.06 0.80 22.13
C THR A 194 3.71 0.55 21.49
N LYS A 195 3.36 -0.73 21.34
CA LYS A 195 2.14 -1.18 20.65
C LYS A 195 0.87 -1.06 21.49
N GLN A 196 0.98 -0.90 22.80
CA GLN A 196 -0.15 -0.80 23.71
C GLN A 196 0.18 0.11 24.89
N THR A 197 -0.77 0.92 25.28
CA THR A 197 -0.71 1.72 26.51
C THR A 197 -2.06 1.75 27.21
N ASN A 198 -2.04 1.72 28.55
CA ASN A 198 -3.18 1.93 29.41
C ASN A 198 -2.81 3.02 30.40
N ARG A 199 -3.53 4.13 30.40
CA ARG A 199 -3.25 5.27 31.28
C ARG A 199 -4.49 5.56 32.10
N THR A 200 -4.31 5.64 33.42
CA THR A 200 -5.42 5.88 34.37
C THR A 200 -5.38 7.31 34.87
N PHE A 201 -6.51 7.98 34.77
CA PHE A 201 -6.67 9.38 35.16
C PHE A 201 -7.81 9.51 36.17
N ALA A 202 -7.69 10.50 37.05
CA ALA A 202 -8.78 10.91 37.93
C ALA A 202 -9.01 12.42 37.78
N ALA A 203 -10.27 12.81 37.69
CA ALA A 203 -10.67 14.20 37.76
C ALA A 203 -11.00 14.53 39.21
N GLU A 204 -10.29 15.44 39.85
CA GLU A 204 -10.36 15.77 41.25
C GLU A 204 -10.70 17.25 41.44
N LEU A 205 -11.70 17.55 42.30
CA LEU A 205 -12.03 18.95 42.64
C LEU A 205 -10.88 19.58 43.42
N THR A 206 -10.44 20.76 43.00
CA THR A 206 -9.45 21.55 43.74
C THR A 206 -10.05 22.39 44.86
N GLN A 207 -11.36 22.58 44.81
CA GLN A 207 -12.16 23.29 45.82
C GLN A 207 -13.58 22.72 45.91
N LYS A 208 -14.27 22.97 47.01
CA LYS A 208 -15.65 22.58 47.14
C LYS A 208 -16.58 23.54 46.38
N ALA A 209 -17.60 22.99 45.74
CA ALA A 209 -18.69 23.80 45.20
C ALA A 209 -19.43 24.53 46.30
N ASN A 210 -19.67 25.83 46.11
CA ASN A 210 -20.42 26.65 47.07
C ASN A 210 -21.94 26.65 46.83
N TYR A 211 -22.37 26.14 45.70
CA TYR A 211 -23.75 26.10 45.26
C TYR A 211 -24.12 24.69 44.81
N THR A 212 -25.36 24.32 44.99
CA THR A 212 -25.90 23.07 44.45
C THR A 212 -26.28 23.26 42.99
N GLY A 213 -26.03 22.26 42.16
CA GLY A 213 -26.36 22.28 40.74
C GLY A 213 -25.61 21.17 39.99
N ASP A 214 -25.97 21.01 38.74
CA ASP A 214 -25.27 20.12 37.83
C ASP A 214 -24.12 20.89 37.17
N TYR A 215 -22.90 20.44 37.40
CA TYR A 215 -21.69 21.05 36.89
C TYR A 215 -21.07 20.15 35.86
N SER A 216 -20.69 20.71 34.72
CA SER A 216 -20.04 19.94 33.64
C SER A 216 -18.93 20.71 32.97
N ASP A 217 -18.01 19.97 32.38
CA ASP A 217 -17.03 20.40 31.40
C ASP A 217 -16.98 19.41 30.26
N GLN A 218 -16.49 19.84 29.14
CA GLN A 218 -16.23 18.96 27.99
C GLN A 218 -14.73 18.77 27.82
N LEU A 219 -14.30 17.50 27.83
CA LEU A 219 -12.94 17.12 27.47
C LEU A 219 -12.90 16.71 26.01
N ASN A 220 -12.08 17.39 25.24
CA ASN A 220 -11.79 17.03 23.85
C ASN A 220 -10.49 16.24 23.82
N PHE A 221 -10.48 15.13 23.08
CA PHE A 221 -9.30 14.29 22.90
C PHE A 221 -8.86 14.38 21.45
N ASP A 222 -7.70 15.01 21.23
CA ASP A 222 -7.11 15.15 19.92
C ASP A 222 -6.21 13.93 19.64
N ILE A 223 -6.61 13.14 18.67
CA ILE A 223 -5.84 11.98 18.20
C ILE A 223 -5.10 12.38 16.94
N SER A 224 -3.78 12.46 17.02
CA SER A 224 -2.90 12.75 15.89
C SER A 224 -2.06 11.54 15.52
N PHE A 225 -1.94 11.28 14.23
CA PHE A 225 -1.10 10.21 13.71
C PHE A 225 -0.05 10.79 12.76
N ARG A 226 1.21 10.56 13.07
CA ARG A 226 2.34 10.91 12.21
C ARG A 226 2.81 9.65 11.50
N GLU A 227 2.69 9.66 10.19
CA GLU A 227 3.16 8.57 9.34
C GLU A 227 4.66 8.65 9.09
N THR A 228 5.27 7.47 8.98
CA THR A 228 6.61 7.33 8.41
C THR A 228 6.55 7.66 6.93
N GLU A 229 7.45 8.54 6.48
CA GLU A 229 7.65 8.84 5.06
C GLU A 229 9.04 8.41 4.64
N TYR A 230 9.13 7.89 3.42
CA TYR A 230 10.40 7.58 2.77
C TYR A 230 10.59 8.42 1.52
N THR A 231 11.84 8.64 1.16
CA THR A 231 12.24 9.43 0.00
C THR A 231 12.54 8.52 -1.18
N ILE A 232 11.93 8.79 -2.32
CA ILE A 232 12.32 8.21 -3.61
C ILE A 232 13.16 9.23 -4.34
N GLN A 233 14.38 8.86 -4.71
CA GLN A 233 15.26 9.64 -5.60
C GLN A 233 15.17 9.08 -7.01
N TYR A 234 15.05 9.96 -8.01
CA TYR A 234 14.94 9.61 -9.41
C TYR A 234 16.25 9.90 -10.15
N VAL A 235 16.83 8.88 -10.75
CA VAL A 235 18.01 8.96 -11.62
C VAL A 235 17.55 8.72 -13.05
N THR A 236 17.58 9.76 -13.87
CA THR A 236 16.92 9.78 -15.18
C THR A 236 17.88 9.74 -16.36
N ASP A 237 19.19 9.70 -16.13
CA ASP A 237 20.21 9.64 -17.18
C ASP A 237 19.95 10.67 -18.31
N GLY A 238 19.78 11.93 -17.92
CA GLY A 238 19.53 13.06 -18.83
C GLY A 238 18.06 13.28 -19.20
N GLY A 239 17.13 12.50 -18.63
CA GLY A 239 15.69 12.78 -18.68
C GLY A 239 15.24 13.69 -17.51
N MET A 240 13.96 13.96 -17.46
CA MET A 240 13.30 14.78 -16.44
C MET A 240 12.06 14.04 -15.93
N VAL A 241 11.71 14.28 -14.66
CA VAL A 241 10.48 13.79 -14.04
C VAL A 241 9.61 14.97 -13.67
N TYR A 242 8.34 14.89 -13.98
CA TYR A 242 7.37 15.94 -13.68
C TYR A 242 6.25 15.41 -12.80
N ARG A 243 5.73 16.27 -11.93
CA ARG A 243 4.49 16.06 -11.19
C ARG A 243 3.67 17.34 -11.18
N ASP A 244 2.41 17.24 -10.79
CA ASP A 244 1.57 18.41 -10.54
C ASP A 244 2.18 19.31 -9.49
N ASN A 245 2.13 20.60 -9.75
CA ASN A 245 2.58 21.60 -8.81
C ASN A 245 1.51 21.81 -7.72
N PRO A 246 1.74 21.43 -6.44
CA PRO A 246 0.75 21.55 -5.39
C PRO A 246 0.36 23.02 -5.10
N ASP A 247 1.27 23.96 -5.38
CA ASP A 247 1.06 25.40 -5.14
C ASP A 247 0.37 26.10 -6.30
N LYS A 248 0.32 25.46 -7.47
CA LYS A 248 -0.22 26.03 -8.71
C LYS A 248 -0.98 24.98 -9.51
N PRO A 249 -2.28 24.76 -9.22
CA PRO A 249 -3.11 23.80 -9.93
C PRO A 249 -3.07 24.01 -11.45
N GLY A 250 -2.81 22.94 -12.18
CA GLY A 250 -2.69 22.93 -13.64
C GLY A 250 -1.30 23.26 -14.20
N GLU A 251 -0.32 23.51 -13.34
CA GLU A 251 1.10 23.60 -13.72
C GLU A 251 1.84 22.35 -13.27
N SER A 252 2.75 21.82 -14.09
CA SER A 252 3.67 20.76 -13.71
C SER A 252 4.98 21.35 -13.18
N MET A 253 5.61 20.65 -12.26
CA MET A 253 6.94 20.99 -11.76
C MET A 253 7.90 19.82 -11.93
N GLU A 254 9.14 20.11 -12.29
CA GLU A 254 10.21 19.13 -12.32
C GLU A 254 10.59 18.71 -10.91
N ILE A 255 10.78 17.41 -10.73
CA ILE A 255 11.23 16.83 -9.47
C ILE A 255 12.41 15.87 -9.71
N THR A 256 13.30 15.81 -8.72
CA THR A 256 14.38 14.80 -8.67
C THR A 256 14.17 13.81 -7.53
N GLN A 257 13.23 14.11 -6.66
CA GLN A 257 12.85 13.26 -5.54
C GLN A 257 11.41 13.56 -5.09
N GLN A 258 10.80 12.60 -4.41
CA GLN A 258 9.54 12.80 -3.70
C GLN A 258 9.51 12.04 -2.39
N LYS A 259 8.70 12.49 -1.43
CA LYS A 259 8.40 11.77 -0.20
C LYS A 259 7.02 11.18 -0.29
N LEU A 260 6.90 9.93 0.10
CA LEU A 260 5.63 9.20 0.16
C LEU A 260 5.52 8.44 1.48
N PRO A 261 4.30 8.22 1.97
CA PRO A 261 4.06 7.39 3.16
C PRO A 261 4.62 5.97 2.99
N ALA A 262 5.16 5.42 4.06
CA ALA A 262 5.60 4.03 4.10
C ALA A 262 4.46 3.08 3.71
N GLY A 263 4.77 2.08 2.90
CA GLY A 263 3.79 1.11 2.40
C GLY A 263 2.99 1.57 1.19
N THR A 264 3.23 2.79 0.66
CA THR A 264 2.65 3.24 -0.61
C THR A 264 3.05 2.25 -1.71
N THR A 265 2.08 1.83 -2.53
CA THR A 265 2.35 1.02 -3.72
C THR A 265 3.07 1.85 -4.78
N LEU A 266 3.98 1.22 -5.52
CA LEU A 266 4.80 1.91 -6.52
C LEU A 266 4.16 1.90 -7.93
N ASN A 267 2.84 1.70 -8.01
CA ASN A 267 2.09 1.62 -9.26
C ASN A 267 1.86 2.98 -9.96
N ASP A 268 1.90 4.08 -9.19
CA ASP A 268 1.58 5.44 -9.68
C ASP A 268 2.81 6.36 -9.64
N LEU A 269 3.99 5.80 -9.90
CA LEU A 269 5.21 6.60 -9.99
C LEU A 269 5.16 7.51 -11.24
N PRO A 270 5.68 8.75 -11.14
CA PRO A 270 5.72 9.66 -12.26
C PRO A 270 6.58 9.08 -13.40
N LEU A 271 6.25 9.43 -14.63
CA LEU A 271 7.01 9.01 -15.79
C LEU A 271 8.27 9.88 -15.96
N ALA A 272 9.35 9.27 -16.44
CA ALA A 272 10.54 10.01 -16.83
C ALA A 272 10.50 10.32 -18.34
N VAL A 273 10.80 11.55 -18.70
CA VAL A 273 10.82 12.02 -20.09
C VAL A 273 12.26 12.30 -20.50
N ARG A 274 12.72 11.67 -21.55
CA ARG A 274 14.03 11.91 -22.16
C ARG A 274 13.90 12.04 -23.66
N LYS A 275 14.60 13.05 -24.24
CA LYS A 275 14.59 13.27 -25.69
C LYS A 275 15.07 12.01 -26.42
N SER A 276 14.43 11.69 -27.53
CA SER A 276 14.76 10.55 -28.40
C SER A 276 14.70 9.18 -27.74
N SER A 277 13.92 9.04 -26.69
CA SER A 277 13.84 7.79 -25.93
C SER A 277 12.43 7.58 -25.40
N THR A 278 12.06 6.31 -25.30
CA THR A 278 10.84 5.88 -24.63
C THR A 278 11.15 5.43 -23.24
N PHE A 279 10.41 5.95 -22.28
CA PHE A 279 10.44 5.43 -20.92
C PHE A 279 9.79 4.05 -20.89
N VAL A 280 10.51 3.07 -20.36
CA VAL A 280 10.05 1.68 -20.22
C VAL A 280 9.52 1.41 -18.82
N GLY A 281 10.18 1.98 -17.81
CA GLY A 281 9.83 1.76 -16.42
C GLY A 281 10.94 2.22 -15.48
N TRP A 282 10.65 2.13 -14.19
CA TRP A 282 11.62 2.35 -13.12
C TRP A 282 12.30 1.05 -12.75
N CYS A 283 13.58 1.11 -12.38
CA CYS A 283 14.40 -0.01 -11.96
C CYS A 283 15.03 0.26 -10.60
N TYR A 284 15.31 -0.81 -9.85
CA TYR A 284 16.04 -0.72 -8.58
C TYR A 284 17.55 -0.63 -8.77
N ASP A 285 18.06 -1.05 -9.90
CA ASP A 285 19.50 -1.06 -10.26
C ASP A 285 19.79 -0.19 -11.47
N GLN A 286 21.01 0.33 -11.56
CA GLN A 286 21.43 1.21 -12.64
C GLN A 286 21.48 0.51 -14.01
N GLU A 287 21.72 -0.80 -14.02
CA GLU A 287 21.73 -1.64 -15.21
C GLU A 287 20.32 -1.98 -15.70
N CYS A 288 19.30 -1.63 -14.94
CA CYS A 288 17.89 -1.91 -15.23
C CYS A 288 17.61 -3.40 -15.48
N THR A 289 18.15 -4.24 -14.61
CA THR A 289 17.90 -5.69 -14.63
C THR A 289 16.74 -6.08 -13.71
N ASP A 290 16.44 -5.23 -12.72
CA ASP A 290 15.36 -5.43 -11.72
C ASP A 290 14.37 -4.26 -11.79
N TYR A 291 13.21 -4.52 -12.40
CA TYR A 291 12.16 -3.52 -12.59
C TYR A 291 11.22 -3.43 -11.39
N VAL A 292 10.77 -2.21 -11.10
CA VAL A 292 9.70 -1.97 -10.14
C VAL A 292 8.40 -2.60 -10.63
N ASP A 293 7.79 -3.44 -9.79
CA ASP A 293 6.48 -4.02 -10.04
C ASP A 293 5.37 -3.13 -9.44
N SER A 294 4.20 -3.14 -10.05
CA SER A 294 3.03 -2.39 -9.57
C SER A 294 2.53 -2.81 -8.18
N GLU A 295 2.88 -4.01 -7.74
CA GLU A 295 2.54 -4.54 -6.42
C GLU A 295 3.61 -4.20 -5.37
N ASP A 296 4.77 -3.69 -5.80
CA ASP A 296 5.85 -3.31 -4.89
C ASP A 296 5.41 -2.17 -3.97
N ARG A 297 5.97 -2.16 -2.77
CA ARG A 297 5.67 -1.16 -1.74
C ARG A 297 6.92 -0.43 -1.28
N LEU A 298 6.75 0.86 -0.98
CA LEU A 298 7.80 1.70 -0.43
C LEU A 298 8.07 1.31 1.03
N LEU A 299 9.18 0.62 1.28
CA LEU A 299 9.55 0.09 2.59
C LEU A 299 10.83 0.72 3.19
N GLY A 300 11.37 1.73 2.51
CA GLY A 300 12.58 2.46 2.88
C GLY A 300 12.87 3.54 1.85
N ASP A 301 13.90 4.35 2.08
CA ASP A 301 14.39 5.27 1.06
C ASP A 301 14.87 4.48 -0.17
N LEU A 302 14.48 4.92 -1.36
CA LEU A 302 14.78 4.29 -2.63
C LEU A 302 15.52 5.23 -3.57
N THR A 303 16.39 4.67 -4.38
CA THR A 303 16.88 5.30 -5.60
C THR A 303 16.38 4.49 -6.78
N LEU A 304 15.63 5.12 -7.67
CA LEU A 304 15.08 4.48 -8.86
C LEU A 304 15.74 5.03 -10.11
N TYR A 305 16.06 4.13 -11.03
CA TYR A 305 16.72 4.42 -12.29
C TYR A 305 15.74 4.29 -13.43
N ALA A 306 15.71 5.28 -14.32
CA ALA A 306 14.81 5.26 -15.46
C ALA A 306 15.35 4.38 -16.58
N ALA A 307 14.60 3.35 -16.95
CA ALA A 307 14.88 2.56 -18.15
C ALA A 307 14.31 3.23 -19.39
N TYR A 308 15.10 3.26 -20.45
CA TYR A 308 14.70 3.81 -21.73
C TYR A 308 15.06 2.85 -22.87
N THR A 309 14.23 2.87 -23.90
CA THR A 309 14.57 2.29 -25.19
C THR A 309 14.77 3.40 -26.22
N ASP A 310 15.66 3.17 -27.15
CA ASP A 310 15.77 4.06 -28.29
C ASP A 310 14.47 4.03 -29.08
N MET A 311 14.04 5.21 -29.47
CA MET A 311 12.84 5.30 -30.27
C MET A 311 13.15 4.85 -31.70
N GLN A 312 12.30 4.00 -32.23
CA GLN A 312 12.35 3.68 -33.65
C GLN A 312 11.72 4.86 -34.41
N PRO A 313 12.36 5.35 -35.48
CA PRO A 313 11.73 6.38 -36.29
C PRO A 313 10.42 5.86 -36.84
N MET A 314 9.38 6.66 -36.66
CA MET A 314 8.06 6.32 -37.16
C MET A 314 8.06 6.48 -38.68
N GLU A 315 7.89 5.38 -39.42
CA GLU A 315 7.87 5.42 -40.88
C GLU A 315 6.64 6.10 -41.48
N SER A 316 5.48 6.02 -40.80
CA SER A 316 4.27 6.82 -41.10
C SER A 316 3.19 6.65 -40.03
N VAL A 317 2.40 7.66 -39.77
CA VAL A 317 1.13 7.56 -39.07
C VAL A 317 0.02 7.92 -40.06
N THR A 318 -0.83 6.94 -40.36
CA THR A 318 -2.08 7.21 -41.06
C THR A 318 -3.18 7.26 -40.00
N MET A 319 -3.78 8.42 -39.83
CA MET A 319 -4.90 8.62 -38.93
C MET A 319 -6.15 8.91 -39.75
N ASP A 320 -7.02 7.91 -39.86
CA ASP A 320 -8.36 8.08 -40.39
C ASP A 320 -9.29 8.48 -39.24
N THR A 321 -9.39 9.77 -38.96
CA THR A 321 -10.37 10.29 -38.00
C THR A 321 -11.41 11.14 -38.73
N TYR A 322 -12.65 10.70 -38.65
CA TYR A 322 -13.78 11.52 -39.00
C TYR A 322 -14.37 12.17 -37.76
N ALA A 323 -14.20 13.46 -37.60
CA ALA A 323 -14.91 14.22 -36.60
C ALA A 323 -15.97 15.10 -37.27
N ARG A 324 -17.21 14.99 -36.85
CA ARG A 324 -18.28 15.95 -37.19
C ARG A 324 -18.50 16.84 -35.98
N ALA A 325 -18.27 18.13 -36.14
CA ALA A 325 -18.65 19.11 -35.12
C ALA A 325 -20.17 19.34 -35.17
N TYR A 326 -20.89 18.90 -34.16
CA TYR A 326 -22.26 19.22 -33.90
C TYR A 326 -22.32 20.16 -32.69
N ASP A 327 -22.56 21.42 -32.89
CA ASP A 327 -22.89 22.44 -31.88
C ASP A 327 -21.89 22.77 -30.78
N VAL A 328 -20.72 22.15 -30.67
CA VAL A 328 -19.75 22.39 -29.58
C VAL A 328 -18.31 22.30 -30.08
N ALA A 329 -17.40 23.05 -29.47
CA ALA A 329 -15.96 22.88 -29.66
C ALA A 329 -15.58 21.43 -29.38
N THR A 330 -15.03 20.74 -30.36
CA THR A 330 -14.56 19.37 -30.22
C THR A 330 -13.05 19.39 -30.23
N ASP A 331 -12.45 18.96 -29.12
CA ASP A 331 -11.02 18.76 -29.04
C ASP A 331 -10.67 17.34 -29.48
N PHE A 332 -9.60 17.23 -30.27
CA PHE A 332 -9.07 15.92 -30.65
C PHE A 332 -7.92 15.56 -29.72
N ALA A 333 -8.09 14.49 -28.96
CA ALA A 333 -6.99 13.89 -28.25
C ALA A 333 -6.20 12.99 -29.21
N ILE A 334 -5.00 13.39 -29.57
CA ILE A 334 -4.07 12.57 -30.31
C ILE A 334 -3.19 11.90 -29.26
N GLY A 335 -3.47 10.63 -28.97
CA GLY A 335 -2.56 9.80 -28.19
C GLY A 335 -1.33 9.49 -29.05
N ILE A 336 -0.24 10.20 -28.84
CA ILE A 336 1.05 9.84 -29.39
C ILE A 336 1.64 8.82 -28.41
N THR A 337 1.24 7.56 -28.59
CA THR A 337 1.96 6.47 -27.92
C THR A 337 3.31 6.37 -28.59
N ASN A 338 4.26 6.89 -27.90
CA ASN A 338 5.63 6.53 -27.96
C ASN A 338 6.25 6.44 -29.32
N THR A 339 6.86 7.42 -29.63
CA THR A 339 7.52 7.46 -30.91
C THR A 339 8.72 8.33 -30.74
N GLY A 340 9.84 7.75 -30.84
CA GLY A 340 10.98 8.45 -31.15
C GLY A 340 11.16 9.76 -30.34
N ASP A 341 11.87 10.70 -30.71
CA ASP A 341 12.06 11.96 -30.00
C ASP A 341 10.72 12.53 -29.48
N ALA A 342 10.69 12.98 -28.23
CA ALA A 342 9.59 13.79 -27.77
C ALA A 342 9.43 14.94 -28.75
N LEU A 343 8.46 14.81 -29.68
CA LEU A 343 8.19 15.81 -30.68
C LEU A 343 7.92 17.12 -29.96
N ASP A 344 8.57 18.19 -30.35
CA ASP A 344 8.22 19.51 -29.86
C ASP A 344 6.86 19.94 -30.43
N ASP A 345 6.25 20.95 -29.82
CA ASP A 345 4.93 21.40 -30.25
C ASP A 345 4.91 21.88 -31.71
N ALA A 346 6.02 22.40 -32.21
CA ALA A 346 6.15 22.83 -33.59
C ALA A 346 6.16 21.63 -34.56
N GLU A 347 6.80 20.54 -34.20
CA GLU A 347 6.80 19.29 -34.99
C GLU A 347 5.41 18.65 -35.00
N ILE A 348 4.71 18.63 -33.86
CA ILE A 348 3.33 18.13 -33.76
C ILE A 348 2.40 18.99 -34.65
N LEU A 349 2.48 20.31 -34.53
CA LEU A 349 1.68 21.22 -35.34
C LEU A 349 1.98 21.12 -36.84
N ALA A 350 3.23 20.90 -37.22
CA ALA A 350 3.63 20.70 -38.61
C ALA A 350 3.09 19.36 -39.17
N ALA A 351 2.95 18.34 -38.32
CA ALA A 351 2.39 17.05 -38.70
C ALA A 351 0.85 17.05 -38.75
N CYS A 352 0.20 17.87 -37.90
CA CYS A 352 -1.26 18.00 -37.85
C CYS A 352 -1.77 18.99 -38.91
N LYS A 353 -2.23 18.48 -40.04
CA LYS A 353 -2.84 19.30 -41.09
C LYS A 353 -4.36 19.07 -41.12
N ILE A 354 -5.10 19.97 -40.50
CA ILE A 354 -6.57 19.97 -40.56
C ILE A 354 -7.02 21.05 -41.53
N LYS A 355 -7.93 20.69 -42.39
CA LYS A 355 -8.56 21.62 -43.35
C LYS A 355 -10.07 21.54 -43.20
N ASN A 356 -10.73 22.68 -43.23
CA ASN A 356 -12.17 22.71 -43.39
C ASN A 356 -12.51 22.31 -44.86
N VAL A 357 -13.14 21.14 -45.00
CA VAL A 357 -13.55 20.62 -46.31
C VAL A 357 -14.73 21.44 -46.86
N SER A 358 -15.53 21.99 -45.95
CA SER A 358 -16.70 22.84 -46.34
C SER A 358 -16.27 24.25 -46.74
N ASP A 359 -15.17 24.76 -46.23
CA ASP A 359 -14.54 26.03 -46.61
C ASP A 359 -13.00 25.89 -46.67
N PRO A 360 -12.44 25.49 -47.82
CA PRO A 360 -11.01 25.31 -47.97
C PRO A 360 -10.18 26.59 -47.85
N SER A 361 -10.80 27.76 -47.75
CA SER A 361 -10.11 29.03 -47.57
C SER A 361 -9.92 29.41 -46.10
N GLU A 362 -10.54 28.68 -45.20
CA GLU A 362 -10.37 28.89 -43.76
C GLU A 362 -8.95 28.49 -43.31
N GLU A 363 -8.22 29.45 -42.70
CA GLU A 363 -6.96 29.20 -42.05
C GLU A 363 -7.22 28.72 -40.61
N ILE A 364 -6.92 27.45 -40.36
CA ILE A 364 -7.07 26.84 -39.03
C ILE A 364 -5.71 26.91 -38.32
N THR A 365 -5.68 27.64 -37.21
CA THR A 365 -4.52 27.69 -36.32
C THR A 365 -4.74 26.72 -35.16
N LEU A 366 -3.89 25.71 -35.04
CA LEU A 366 -3.98 24.72 -34.00
C LEU A 366 -3.05 25.04 -32.82
N THR A 367 -3.43 24.61 -31.62
CA THR A 367 -2.61 24.63 -30.41
C THR A 367 -2.46 23.22 -29.89
N VAL A 368 -1.31 22.93 -29.27
CA VAL A 368 -1.02 21.65 -28.61
C VAL A 368 -1.02 21.88 -27.10
N THR A 369 -1.74 21.02 -26.40
CA THR A 369 -1.70 20.94 -24.94
C THR A 369 -1.25 19.52 -24.58
N ARG A 370 -0.23 19.41 -23.73
CA ARG A 370 0.30 18.11 -23.27
C ARG A 370 -0.46 17.65 -22.05
N GLY A 371 -0.89 16.40 -22.06
CA GLY A 371 -1.47 15.68 -20.93
C GLY A 371 -0.43 14.86 -20.16
N GLU A 372 -0.86 14.28 -19.05
CA GLU A 372 0.01 13.58 -18.08
C GLU A 372 0.59 12.25 -18.59
N ASP A 373 -0.02 11.62 -19.58
CA ASP A 373 0.29 10.27 -20.04
C ASP A 373 0.91 10.25 -21.47
N ASN A 374 1.77 11.22 -21.78
CA ASN A 374 2.31 11.45 -23.14
C ASN A 374 1.23 11.66 -24.20
N THR A 375 -0.01 11.97 -23.80
CA THR A 375 -1.04 12.40 -24.71
C THR A 375 -0.87 13.87 -25.05
N CYS A 376 -1.09 14.21 -26.31
CA CYS A 376 -1.19 15.59 -26.74
C CYS A 376 -2.62 15.85 -27.23
N THR A 377 -3.22 16.90 -26.72
CA THR A 377 -4.48 17.40 -27.25
C THR A 377 -4.19 18.51 -28.24
N VAL A 378 -4.60 18.33 -29.48
CA VAL A 378 -4.53 19.36 -30.50
C VAL A 378 -5.90 20.01 -30.63
N SER A 379 -5.97 21.30 -30.38
CA SER A 379 -7.24 22.04 -30.40
C SER A 379 -7.20 23.24 -31.33
N ASN A 380 -8.38 23.64 -31.80
CA ASN A 380 -8.58 24.90 -32.50
C ASN A 380 -9.11 25.94 -31.49
N PRO A 381 -8.31 26.91 -31.04
CA PRO A 381 -8.72 27.89 -30.04
C PRO A 381 -9.86 28.79 -30.51
N LYS A 382 -10.12 28.84 -31.81
CA LYS A 382 -11.28 29.56 -32.39
C LYS A 382 -12.56 28.71 -32.40
N GLY A 383 -12.47 27.44 -32.01
CA GLY A 383 -13.55 26.49 -32.09
C GLY A 383 -13.78 25.96 -33.50
N TRP A 384 -14.62 24.97 -33.62
CA TRP A 384 -15.02 24.33 -34.86
C TRP A 384 -16.38 24.85 -35.32
N GLN A 385 -16.55 25.05 -36.61
CA GLN A 385 -17.82 25.54 -37.12
C GLN A 385 -18.89 24.42 -37.08
N PRO A 386 -20.06 24.67 -36.47
CA PRO A 386 -21.14 23.68 -36.45
C PRO A 386 -21.55 23.26 -37.87
N GLY A 387 -21.62 21.95 -38.09
CA GLY A 387 -22.03 21.39 -39.39
C GLY A 387 -20.95 21.39 -40.48
N ALA A 388 -19.76 21.92 -40.21
CA ALA A 388 -18.63 21.82 -41.13
C ALA A 388 -17.97 20.43 -41.06
N SER A 389 -17.31 20.05 -42.14
CA SER A 389 -16.46 18.84 -42.22
C SER A 389 -14.99 19.24 -42.30
N TYR A 390 -14.13 18.58 -41.53
CA TYR A 390 -12.70 18.87 -41.43
C TYR A 390 -11.88 17.67 -41.85
#